data_32ce41f8bd900a987b63b6648ad35c16
#
_entry.id   32ce41f8bd900a987b63b6648ad35c16
#
_cell.length_a   1.000
_cell.length_b   1.000
_cell.length_c   1.000
_cell.angle_alpha   90.00
_cell.angle_beta   90.00
_cell.angle_gamma   90.00
#
_symmetry.space_group_name_H-M   'P 1'
#
loop_
_entity.id
_entity.type
_entity.pdbx_description
1 polymer ?
#
loop_
_entity_poly.entity_id
_entity_poly.type
_entity_poly.pdbx_seq_one_letter_code
_entity_poly.pdbx_strand_id
1 'polypeptide(L)'
;MKMPKTLRTPLALLGKSTRAAALVIGASVGVNASAALIAPNVSVALAPGSGWSPFAVSQISVGNPLSWINDDGSALSFNFTIAAGNVGTLTVVDGGYAGDTFSVFSGATSLSDTSNVAINSPDFSVPGVSSFDLALADTSFSRGIYTFGAGSYSINGLLNQSTLIGPDRLDATEGAVRLDVSPVPEPSQIAFLLAGLGVMGFVLRRRAK
;
A
#
# COMPACT_ATOMS: atom_id res chain seq x y z
N MET A 1 -41.57 68.03 34.46
CA MET A 1 -41.89 68.20 35.94
C MET A 1 -41.19 67.06 36.64
N LYS A 2 -40.29 67.50 37.61
CA LYS A 2 -39.62 66.73 38.66
C LYS A 2 -38.56 65.65 38.25
N MET A 3 -37.33 66.00 38.24
CA MET A 3 -36.24 65.33 39.01
C MET A 3 -36.52 65.37 40.49
N PRO A 4 -35.91 64.61 41.39
CA PRO A 4 -34.49 64.21 41.53
C PRO A 4 -34.33 62.80 42.16
N LYS A 5 -33.15 62.15 42.23
CA LYS A 5 -32.12 62.36 43.29
C LYS A 5 -30.97 61.37 43.14
N THR A 6 -29.84 61.91 43.20
CA THR A 6 -28.51 61.36 43.53
C THR A 6 -28.47 60.38 44.68
N LEU A 7 -27.59 59.36 44.61
CA LEU A 7 -26.74 58.91 45.76
C LEU A 7 -25.50 58.17 45.20
N ARG A 8 -24.45 58.68 45.44
CA ARG A 8 -23.09 58.66 45.99
C ARG A 8 -22.52 57.22 46.13
N THR A 9 -21.34 57.12 45.58
CA THR A 9 -20.22 56.19 45.77
C THR A 9 -19.97 55.73 47.19
N PRO A 10 -19.24 54.57 47.36
CA PRO A 10 -17.83 54.76 47.70
C PRO A 10 -16.82 53.88 46.99
N LEU A 11 -15.72 54.43 46.82
CA LEU A 11 -14.35 54.07 46.54
C LEU A 11 -13.87 52.90 47.41
N ALA A 12 -13.31 51.88 46.78
CA ALA A 12 -12.38 50.91 47.38
C ALA A 12 -11.36 50.40 46.41
N LEU A 13 -10.23 50.87 46.54
CA LEU A 13 -8.92 50.29 46.80
C LEU A 13 -8.29 49.41 45.69
N LEU A 14 -7.34 50.03 45.14
CA LEU A 14 -6.03 49.57 44.63
C LEU A 14 -5.66 48.11 44.92
N GLY A 15 -5.47 47.33 43.84
CA GLY A 15 -4.69 46.11 43.83
C GLY A 15 -3.88 46.05 42.53
N LYS A 16 -2.64 46.56 42.58
CA LYS A 16 -1.65 46.37 41.51
C LYS A 16 -1.24 44.92 41.50
N SER A 17 -1.71 44.14 40.53
CA SER A 17 -1.11 42.86 40.16
C SER A 17 -0.40 43.02 38.82
N THR A 18 0.89 43.16 38.88
CA THR A 18 1.83 43.01 37.76
C THR A 18 1.71 41.60 37.24
N ARG A 19 0.97 41.42 36.17
CA ARG A 19 1.00 40.17 35.40
C ARG A 19 2.15 40.27 34.40
N ALA A 20 3.22 39.53 34.72
CA ALA A 20 4.27 39.23 33.76
C ALA A 20 3.65 38.46 32.59
N ALA A 21 3.65 39.07 31.42
CA ALA A 21 3.32 38.38 30.17
C ALA A 21 4.48 37.47 29.84
N ALA A 22 4.34 36.18 30.14
CA ALA A 22 5.24 35.15 29.58
C ALA A 22 4.92 35.01 28.10
N LEU A 23 5.83 35.51 27.24
CA LEU A 23 5.83 35.29 25.83
C LEU A 23 6.17 33.79 25.61
N VAL A 24 5.17 32.94 25.43
CA VAL A 24 5.36 31.57 24.97
C VAL A 24 5.62 31.66 23.49
N ILE A 25 6.88 31.59 23.10
CA ILE A 25 7.28 31.29 21.69
C ILE A 25 6.92 29.83 21.45
N GLY A 26 5.74 29.60 20.93
CA GLY A 26 5.33 28.29 20.41
C GLY A 26 6.17 27.97 19.19
N ALA A 27 7.23 27.18 19.36
CA ALA A 27 7.85 26.50 18.25
C ALA A 27 6.79 25.59 17.64
N SER A 28 6.22 25.97 16.49
CA SER A 28 5.42 25.08 15.66
C SER A 28 6.37 24.02 15.11
N VAL A 29 6.46 22.89 15.81
CA VAL A 29 7.02 21.67 15.23
C VAL A 29 6.04 21.28 14.12
N GLY A 30 6.45 21.51 12.88
CA GLY A 30 5.74 21.01 11.73
C GLY A 30 5.74 19.48 11.82
N VAL A 31 4.67 18.92 12.30
CA VAL A 31 4.40 17.48 12.18
C VAL A 31 4.14 17.25 10.70
N ASN A 32 5.15 16.75 9.99
CA ASN A 32 4.89 16.07 8.72
C ASN A 32 4.00 14.89 9.07
N ALA A 33 2.71 15.00 8.80
CA ALA A 33 1.80 13.87 8.90
C ALA A 33 2.17 12.90 7.77
N SER A 34 3.09 12.00 8.05
CA SER A 34 3.27 10.82 7.22
C SER A 34 2.02 9.97 7.38
N ALA A 35 1.40 9.56 6.29
CA ALA A 35 0.32 8.58 6.34
C ALA A 35 0.84 7.34 7.09
N ALA A 36 0.21 7.01 8.20
CA ALA A 36 0.57 5.85 8.99
C ALA A 36 -0.19 4.64 8.47
N LEU A 37 0.49 3.50 8.36
CA LEU A 37 -0.16 2.23 8.05
C LEU A 37 -1.21 1.92 9.12
N ILE A 38 -2.46 1.79 8.71
CA ILE A 38 -3.56 1.44 9.60
C ILE A 38 -3.70 -0.07 9.62
N ALA A 39 -3.89 -0.65 10.80
CA ALA A 39 -4.11 -2.09 10.91
C ALA A 39 -5.37 -2.49 10.14
N PRO A 40 -5.29 -3.43 9.18
CA PRO A 40 -6.44 -3.85 8.38
C PRO A 40 -7.53 -4.46 9.26
N ASN A 41 -8.79 -4.11 9.00
CA ASN A 41 -9.96 -4.67 9.67
C ASN A 41 -10.77 -5.62 8.78
N VAL A 42 -10.45 -5.66 7.48
CA VAL A 42 -11.00 -6.64 6.53
C VAL A 42 -9.85 -7.48 5.95
N SER A 43 -10.06 -8.80 5.94
CA SER A 43 -9.09 -9.75 5.39
C SER A 43 -9.74 -10.55 4.28
N VAL A 44 -9.13 -10.53 3.10
CA VAL A 44 -9.55 -11.33 1.94
C VAL A 44 -8.55 -12.45 1.70
N ALA A 45 -9.05 -13.68 1.61
CA ALA A 45 -8.20 -14.81 1.28
C ALA A 45 -7.80 -14.76 -0.20
N LEU A 46 -6.49 -14.81 -0.46
CA LEU A 46 -5.95 -14.82 -1.81
C LEU A 46 -5.59 -16.26 -2.21
N ALA A 47 -6.37 -16.83 -3.12
CA ALA A 47 -6.12 -18.17 -3.61
C ALA A 47 -5.14 -18.13 -4.80
N PRO A 48 -4.14 -19.05 -4.85
CA PRO A 48 -3.25 -19.16 -5.99
C PRO A 48 -4.02 -19.40 -7.30
N GLY A 49 -3.69 -18.65 -8.35
CA GLY A 49 -4.31 -18.80 -9.66
C GLY A 49 -5.75 -18.31 -9.78
N SER A 50 -6.31 -17.65 -8.75
CA SER A 50 -7.68 -17.11 -8.79
C SER A 50 -7.84 -15.85 -9.68
N GLY A 51 -6.75 -15.36 -10.29
CA GLY A 51 -6.74 -14.12 -11.05
C GLY A 51 -6.47 -12.91 -10.16
N TRP A 52 -6.97 -11.76 -10.59
CA TRP A 52 -6.78 -10.50 -9.90
C TRP A 52 -7.79 -10.29 -8.77
N SER A 53 -7.30 -9.83 -7.63
CA SER A 53 -8.11 -9.38 -6.48
C SER A 53 -7.91 -7.86 -6.32
N PRO A 54 -8.95 -7.06 -6.60
CA PRO A 54 -8.83 -5.60 -6.58
C PRO A 54 -8.77 -5.02 -5.18
N PHE A 55 -8.20 -3.84 -5.07
CA PHE A 55 -8.29 -2.92 -3.93
C PHE A 55 -8.51 -1.50 -4.44
N ALA A 56 -9.03 -0.64 -3.58
CA ALA A 56 -9.15 0.79 -3.84
C ALA A 56 -8.32 1.61 -2.85
N VAL A 57 -8.11 2.87 -3.18
CA VAL A 57 -7.63 3.91 -2.26
C VAL A 57 -8.54 5.11 -2.39
N SER A 58 -8.91 5.75 -1.28
CA SER A 58 -9.73 6.95 -1.31
C SER A 58 -9.37 7.88 -0.16
N GLN A 59 -9.09 9.14 -0.48
CA GLN A 59 -8.83 10.19 0.51
C GLN A 59 -10.03 10.48 1.42
N ILE A 60 -11.25 10.17 0.98
CA ILE A 60 -12.47 10.38 1.75
C ILE A 60 -12.80 9.24 2.70
N SER A 61 -12.03 8.15 2.68
CA SER A 61 -12.19 7.05 3.63
C SER A 61 -11.81 7.51 5.04
N VAL A 62 -12.83 7.71 5.88
CA VAL A 62 -12.63 8.18 7.25
C VAL A 62 -11.83 7.15 8.05
N GLY A 63 -10.68 7.56 8.56
CA GLY A 63 -9.79 6.73 9.35
C GLY A 63 -8.79 5.87 8.56
N ASN A 64 -8.91 5.79 7.23
CA ASN A 64 -8.02 5.00 6.36
C ASN A 64 -7.42 5.80 5.20
N PRO A 65 -6.89 7.00 5.41
CA PRO A 65 -6.37 7.81 4.32
C PRO A 65 -5.18 7.10 3.67
N LEU A 66 -5.23 6.98 2.33
CA LEU A 66 -4.18 6.39 1.49
C LEU A 66 -3.92 4.89 1.67
N SER A 67 -4.56 4.21 2.64
CA SER A 67 -4.48 2.75 2.78
C SER A 67 -5.29 2.04 1.70
N TRP A 68 -4.91 0.81 1.39
CA TRP A 68 -5.76 -0.08 0.62
C TRP A 68 -7.05 -0.35 1.39
N ILE A 69 -8.16 -0.22 0.69
CA ILE A 69 -9.50 -0.38 1.25
C ILE A 69 -10.33 -1.32 0.38
N ASN A 70 -11.33 -1.92 1.01
CA ASN A 70 -12.40 -2.64 0.37
C ASN A 70 -13.49 -1.66 -0.11
N ASP A 71 -14.50 -2.15 -0.84
CA ASP A 71 -15.61 -1.37 -1.40
C ASP A 71 -16.42 -0.60 -0.35
N ASP A 72 -16.43 -1.07 0.91
CA ASP A 72 -17.09 -0.39 2.03
C ASP A 72 -16.22 0.68 2.72
N GLY A 73 -15.00 0.93 2.23
CA GLY A 73 -14.04 1.88 2.81
C GLY A 73 -13.23 1.33 3.98
N SER A 74 -13.41 0.06 4.35
CA SER A 74 -12.64 -0.59 5.42
C SER A 74 -11.22 -0.90 4.98
N ALA A 75 -10.23 -0.72 5.86
CA ALA A 75 -8.84 -1.06 5.57
C ALA A 75 -8.69 -2.55 5.26
N LEU A 76 -7.98 -2.87 4.17
CA LEU A 76 -7.94 -4.17 3.53
C LEU A 76 -6.57 -4.84 3.68
N SER A 77 -6.58 -6.16 3.93
CA SER A 77 -5.43 -7.02 3.73
C SER A 77 -5.78 -8.25 2.88
N PHE A 78 -4.78 -8.77 2.18
CA PHE A 78 -4.85 -10.03 1.43
C PHE A 78 -4.03 -11.09 2.17
N ASN A 79 -4.69 -12.19 2.53
CA ASN A 79 -4.07 -13.27 3.31
C ASN A 79 -3.89 -14.52 2.47
N PHE A 80 -2.70 -15.12 2.53
CA PHE A 80 -2.44 -16.41 1.86
C PHE A 80 -1.41 -17.22 2.63
N THR A 81 -1.35 -18.51 2.29
CA THR A 81 -0.37 -19.46 2.84
C THR A 81 0.33 -20.18 1.72
N ILE A 82 1.66 -20.22 1.76
CA ILE A 82 2.50 -21.00 0.85
C ILE A 82 2.91 -22.27 1.56
N ALA A 83 2.57 -23.42 1.00
CA ALA A 83 2.93 -24.72 1.55
C ALA A 83 4.45 -24.99 1.39
N ALA A 84 5.01 -25.85 2.23
CA ALA A 84 6.39 -26.30 2.10
C ALA A 84 6.63 -26.93 0.71
N GLY A 85 7.82 -26.72 0.16
CA GLY A 85 8.18 -27.16 -1.19
C GLY A 85 7.65 -26.28 -2.31
N ASN A 86 7.00 -25.14 -2.01
CA ASN A 86 6.53 -24.19 -2.99
C ASN A 86 7.13 -22.80 -2.78
N VAL A 87 7.09 -21.99 -3.84
CA VAL A 87 7.37 -20.56 -3.81
C VAL A 87 6.16 -19.82 -4.36
N GLY A 88 5.78 -18.74 -3.69
CA GLY A 88 4.71 -17.83 -4.12
C GLY A 88 5.29 -16.58 -4.78
N THR A 89 4.65 -16.12 -5.85
CA THR A 89 4.92 -14.83 -6.49
C THR A 89 3.66 -13.98 -6.39
N LEU A 90 3.73 -12.89 -5.63
CA LEU A 90 2.68 -11.89 -5.55
C LEU A 90 3.00 -10.78 -6.53
N THR A 91 2.08 -10.49 -7.43
CA THR A 91 2.12 -9.32 -8.31
C THR A 91 1.14 -8.28 -7.80
N VAL A 92 1.60 -7.04 -7.66
CA VAL A 92 0.78 -5.85 -7.38
C VAL A 92 0.84 -4.96 -8.61
N VAL A 93 -0.29 -4.43 -9.05
CA VAL A 93 -0.36 -3.53 -10.21
C VAL A 93 -1.31 -2.38 -9.95
N ASP A 94 -0.93 -1.20 -10.43
CA ASP A 94 -1.77 -0.03 -10.56
C ASP A 94 -2.85 -0.25 -11.62
N GLY A 95 -4.03 0.39 -11.48
CA GLY A 95 -5.17 0.22 -12.39
C GLY A 95 -5.84 1.55 -12.73
N GLY A 96 -6.86 1.48 -13.57
CA GLY A 96 -7.61 2.65 -14.00
C GLY A 96 -6.77 3.62 -14.82
N TYR A 97 -6.21 4.64 -14.17
CA TYR A 97 -5.33 5.62 -14.80
C TYR A 97 -3.89 5.44 -14.32
N ALA A 98 -2.95 5.41 -15.26
CA ALA A 98 -1.54 5.23 -14.96
C ALA A 98 -0.97 6.40 -14.15
N GLY A 99 0.00 6.13 -13.28
CA GLY A 99 0.77 7.16 -12.57
C GLY A 99 0.77 7.03 -11.06
N ASP A 100 0.03 6.07 -10.51
CA ASP A 100 0.02 5.79 -9.08
C ASP A 100 1.13 4.80 -8.70
N THR A 101 1.66 4.91 -7.48
CA THR A 101 2.61 3.94 -6.92
C THR A 101 2.20 3.58 -5.50
N PHE A 102 2.55 2.38 -5.06
CA PHE A 102 2.16 1.85 -3.75
C PHE A 102 3.37 1.41 -2.95
N SER A 103 3.36 1.72 -1.65
CA SER A 103 4.23 1.07 -0.66
C SER A 103 3.54 -0.19 -0.17
N VAL A 104 4.21 -1.34 -0.27
CA VAL A 104 3.64 -2.67 0.01
C VAL A 104 4.24 -3.25 1.27
N PHE A 105 3.40 -3.88 2.10
CA PHE A 105 3.80 -4.43 3.39
C PHE A 105 3.32 -5.87 3.57
N SER A 106 4.08 -6.65 4.33
CA SER A 106 3.64 -7.92 4.90
C SER A 106 3.46 -7.73 6.41
N GLY A 107 2.23 -7.61 6.87
CA GLY A 107 1.93 -7.12 8.21
C GLY A 107 2.46 -5.70 8.41
N ALA A 108 3.40 -5.53 9.36
CA ALA A 108 4.08 -4.26 9.60
C ALA A 108 5.44 -4.13 8.87
N THR A 109 5.90 -5.19 8.18
CA THR A 109 7.21 -5.21 7.51
C THR A 109 7.06 -4.67 6.09
N SER A 110 7.80 -3.61 5.75
CA SER A 110 7.87 -3.10 4.39
C SER A 110 8.55 -4.12 3.47
N LEU A 111 7.93 -4.41 2.33
CA LEU A 111 8.53 -5.25 1.28
C LEU A 111 9.35 -4.39 0.30
N SER A 112 8.71 -3.47 -0.36
CA SER A 112 9.26 -2.38 -1.19
C SER A 112 8.09 -1.62 -1.80
N ASP A 113 8.40 -0.52 -2.49
CA ASP A 113 7.43 0.17 -3.33
C ASP A 113 7.26 -0.56 -4.68
N THR A 114 6.11 -0.33 -5.34
CA THR A 114 5.96 -0.66 -6.76
C THR A 114 6.91 0.18 -7.61
N SER A 115 7.11 -0.19 -8.88
CA SER A 115 8.04 0.50 -9.76
C SER A 115 7.72 1.99 -9.89
N ASN A 116 8.75 2.82 -9.98
CA ASN A 116 8.58 4.24 -10.27
C ASN A 116 8.01 4.44 -11.67
N VAL A 117 7.00 5.31 -11.76
CA VAL A 117 6.40 5.76 -13.01
C VAL A 117 6.28 7.29 -13.00
N ALA A 118 6.12 7.89 -14.17
CA ALA A 118 5.89 9.32 -14.26
C ALA A 118 4.53 9.69 -13.62
N ILE A 119 4.49 10.80 -12.88
CA ILE A 119 3.22 11.36 -12.42
C ILE A 119 2.39 11.75 -13.64
N ASN A 120 1.14 11.33 -13.67
CA ASN A 120 0.20 11.59 -14.75
C ASN A 120 -0.91 12.55 -14.29
N SER A 121 -1.44 13.32 -15.25
CA SER A 121 -2.66 14.12 -15.10
C SER A 121 -3.60 13.70 -16.22
N PRO A 122 -4.34 12.59 -16.05
CA PRO A 122 -5.15 12.01 -17.11
C PRO A 122 -6.36 12.90 -17.45
N ASP A 123 -6.84 12.74 -18.67
CA ASP A 123 -8.16 13.23 -19.06
C ASP A 123 -9.22 12.25 -18.56
N PHE A 124 -9.87 12.58 -17.45
CA PHE A 124 -10.92 11.74 -16.84
C PHE A 124 -12.19 11.62 -17.69
N SER A 125 -12.31 12.32 -18.81
CA SER A 125 -13.38 12.11 -19.78
C SER A 125 -13.12 10.86 -20.66
N VAL A 126 -11.88 10.38 -20.70
CA VAL A 126 -11.48 9.15 -21.39
C VAL A 126 -11.46 8.01 -20.38
N PRO A 127 -12.13 6.87 -20.63
CA PRO A 127 -12.06 5.72 -19.73
C PRO A 127 -10.61 5.26 -19.50
N GLY A 128 -10.30 4.94 -18.24
CA GLY A 128 -9.05 4.30 -17.87
C GLY A 128 -8.92 2.88 -18.43
N VAL A 129 -7.83 2.19 -18.11
CA VAL A 129 -7.60 0.81 -18.53
C VAL A 129 -8.63 -0.11 -17.86
N SER A 130 -9.29 -0.93 -18.65
CA SER A 130 -10.41 -1.80 -18.20
C SER A 130 -9.95 -3.14 -17.61
N SER A 131 -8.66 -3.44 -17.60
CA SER A 131 -8.11 -4.74 -17.18
C SER A 131 -6.75 -4.59 -16.56
N PHE A 132 -6.52 -5.26 -15.43
CA PHE A 132 -5.22 -5.30 -14.77
C PHE A 132 -4.13 -6.02 -15.57
N ASP A 133 -4.49 -6.93 -16.50
CA ASP A 133 -3.52 -7.53 -17.42
C ASP A 133 -3.01 -6.52 -18.46
N LEU A 134 -3.88 -5.63 -18.93
CA LEU A 134 -3.48 -4.52 -19.80
C LEU A 134 -2.60 -3.51 -19.04
N ALA A 135 -2.98 -3.17 -17.81
CA ALA A 135 -2.18 -2.30 -16.95
C ALA A 135 -0.79 -2.94 -16.68
N LEU A 136 -0.74 -4.25 -16.39
CA LEU A 136 0.53 -4.94 -16.17
C LEU A 136 1.43 -4.95 -17.42
N ALA A 137 0.86 -4.99 -18.60
CA ALA A 137 1.61 -4.96 -19.86
C ALA A 137 2.13 -3.55 -20.22
N ASP A 138 1.50 -2.49 -19.73
CA ASP A 138 1.86 -1.09 -20.00
C ASP A 138 2.84 -0.56 -18.96
N THR A 139 4.01 -0.08 -19.38
CA THR A 139 5.06 0.43 -18.49
C THR A 139 4.74 1.76 -17.81
N SER A 140 3.66 2.43 -18.19
CA SER A 140 3.18 3.65 -17.53
C SER A 140 2.43 3.35 -16.22
N PHE A 141 1.98 2.10 -16.02
CA PHE A 141 1.42 1.64 -14.75
C PHE A 141 2.50 1.07 -13.84
N SER A 142 2.44 1.39 -12.56
CA SER A 142 3.37 0.85 -11.59
C SER A 142 3.08 -0.62 -11.29
N ARG A 143 4.13 -1.38 -10.99
CA ARG A 143 4.02 -2.80 -10.62
C ARG A 143 5.06 -3.20 -9.61
N GLY A 144 4.72 -4.17 -8.76
CA GLY A 144 5.63 -4.82 -7.82
C GLY A 144 5.53 -6.33 -7.95
N ILE A 145 6.66 -7.03 -7.87
CA ILE A 145 6.72 -8.49 -7.88
C ILE A 145 7.49 -8.92 -6.62
N TYR A 146 6.84 -9.69 -5.78
CA TYR A 146 7.36 -10.11 -4.48
C TYR A 146 7.36 -11.63 -4.39
N THR A 147 8.47 -12.21 -3.94
CA THR A 147 8.64 -13.65 -3.81
C THR A 147 8.55 -14.07 -2.35
N PHE A 148 7.78 -15.12 -2.08
CA PHE A 148 7.52 -15.66 -0.74
C PHE A 148 7.87 -17.16 -0.69
N GLY A 149 8.61 -17.57 0.34
CA GLY A 149 8.79 -18.97 0.67
C GLY A 149 7.57 -19.56 1.38
N ALA A 150 7.74 -20.78 1.92
CA ALA A 150 6.71 -21.41 2.75
C ALA A 150 6.39 -20.57 3.99
N GLY A 151 5.10 -20.34 4.27
CA GLY A 151 4.65 -19.50 5.39
C GLY A 151 3.26 -18.91 5.16
N SER A 152 2.76 -18.19 6.15
CA SER A 152 1.50 -17.44 6.08
C SER A 152 1.78 -15.94 6.08
N TYR A 153 1.10 -15.22 5.23
CA TYR A 153 1.35 -13.81 4.92
C TYR A 153 0.06 -13.00 4.93
N SER A 154 0.17 -11.73 5.33
CA SER A 154 -0.91 -10.75 5.29
C SER A 154 -0.40 -9.49 4.61
N ILE A 155 -0.86 -9.23 3.41
CA ILE A 155 -0.37 -8.14 2.56
C ILE A 155 -1.35 -6.97 2.60
N ASN A 156 -0.82 -5.78 2.78
CA ASN A 156 -1.54 -4.51 2.73
C ASN A 156 -0.64 -3.44 2.11
N GLY A 157 -1.17 -2.23 1.89
CA GLY A 157 -0.37 -1.17 1.30
C GLY A 157 -0.92 0.24 1.51
N LEU A 158 -0.12 1.19 1.09
CA LEU A 158 -0.42 2.62 1.07
C LEU A 158 -0.16 3.19 -0.32
N LEU A 159 -0.97 4.16 -0.73
CA LEU A 159 -0.69 4.99 -1.89
C LEU A 159 0.51 5.90 -1.58
N ASN A 160 1.57 5.77 -2.37
CA ASN A 160 2.78 6.56 -2.22
C ASN A 160 2.77 7.77 -3.15
N GLN A 161 2.61 7.54 -4.46
CA GLN A 161 2.44 8.58 -5.48
C GLN A 161 1.03 8.51 -6.03
N SER A 162 0.41 9.67 -6.30
CA SER A 162 -0.94 9.74 -6.90
C SER A 162 -0.91 10.50 -8.21
N THR A 163 -1.78 10.09 -9.14
CA THR A 163 -2.16 10.88 -10.31
C THR A 163 -2.71 12.25 -9.88
N LEU A 164 -2.72 13.21 -10.80
CA LEU A 164 -3.16 14.58 -10.53
C LEU A 164 -4.54 14.84 -11.12
N ILE A 165 -5.31 15.69 -10.42
CA ILE A 165 -6.50 16.36 -10.95
C ILE A 165 -6.23 17.86 -10.97
N GLY A 166 -5.94 18.42 -12.15
CA GLY A 166 -5.38 19.78 -12.25
C GLY A 166 -4.02 19.86 -11.54
N PRO A 167 -3.81 20.78 -10.58
CA PRO A 167 -2.56 20.88 -9.84
C PRO A 167 -2.48 19.97 -8.61
N ASP A 168 -3.59 19.37 -8.19
CA ASP A 168 -3.71 18.66 -6.91
C ASP A 168 -3.59 17.14 -7.09
N ARG A 169 -3.20 16.44 -6.02
CA ARG A 169 -3.22 14.98 -5.99
C ARG A 169 -4.68 14.49 -5.95
N LEU A 170 -4.98 13.47 -6.74
CA LEU A 170 -6.30 12.84 -6.72
C LEU A 170 -6.51 12.04 -5.43
N ASP A 171 -5.46 11.35 -4.95
CA ASP A 171 -5.46 10.48 -3.76
C ASP A 171 -6.63 9.47 -3.73
N ALA A 172 -7.08 9.08 -4.92
CA ALA A 172 -8.09 8.06 -5.15
C ALA A 172 -7.70 7.26 -6.39
N THR A 173 -7.59 5.95 -6.22
CA THR A 173 -7.18 5.04 -7.28
C THR A 173 -7.66 3.61 -7.00
N GLU A 174 -7.48 2.74 -7.98
CA GLU A 174 -7.63 1.30 -7.85
C GLU A 174 -6.35 0.59 -8.22
N GLY A 175 -6.19 -0.60 -7.70
CA GLY A 175 -5.11 -1.50 -8.06
C GLY A 175 -5.53 -2.94 -7.79
N ALA A 176 -4.67 -3.89 -8.09
CA ALA A 176 -4.96 -5.28 -7.81
C ALA A 176 -3.73 -6.08 -7.42
N VAL A 177 -3.98 -7.19 -6.75
CA VAL A 177 -2.98 -8.20 -6.42
C VAL A 177 -3.33 -9.53 -7.09
N ARG A 178 -2.30 -10.30 -7.48
CA ARG A 178 -2.43 -11.67 -7.98
C ARG A 178 -1.36 -12.54 -7.36
N LEU A 179 -1.74 -13.74 -6.93
CA LEU A 179 -0.84 -14.74 -6.37
C LEU A 179 -0.69 -15.92 -7.31
N ASP A 180 0.54 -16.21 -7.70
CA ASP A 180 0.92 -17.41 -8.40
C ASP A 180 1.82 -18.27 -7.49
N VAL A 181 1.62 -19.60 -7.47
CA VAL A 181 2.40 -20.52 -6.66
C VAL A 181 2.97 -21.63 -7.55
N SER A 182 4.26 -21.90 -7.41
CA SER A 182 4.95 -22.95 -8.14
C SER A 182 5.77 -23.83 -7.21
N PRO A 183 5.94 -25.14 -7.53
CA PRO A 183 6.83 -26.00 -6.79
C PRO A 183 8.28 -25.56 -6.93
N VAL A 184 9.04 -25.66 -5.85
CA VAL A 184 10.51 -25.55 -5.88
C VAL A 184 11.06 -26.93 -6.27
N PRO A 185 11.81 -27.06 -7.37
CA PRO A 185 12.45 -28.34 -7.71
C PRO A 185 13.36 -28.80 -6.57
N GLU A 186 13.09 -29.97 -6.02
CA GLU A 186 13.93 -30.54 -4.96
C GLU A 186 15.35 -30.82 -5.50
N PRO A 187 16.40 -30.51 -4.74
CA PRO A 187 17.78 -30.84 -5.17
C PRO A 187 17.98 -32.32 -5.50
N SER A 188 17.23 -33.21 -4.82
CA SER A 188 17.22 -34.65 -5.09
C SER A 188 16.74 -34.99 -6.51
N GLN A 189 15.73 -34.32 -7.04
CA GLN A 189 15.22 -34.56 -8.40
C GLN A 189 16.29 -34.21 -9.45
N ILE A 190 17.00 -33.12 -9.27
CA ILE A 190 18.12 -32.71 -10.13
C ILE A 190 19.27 -33.72 -10.01
N ALA A 191 19.59 -34.18 -8.80
CA ALA A 191 20.62 -35.19 -8.58
C ALA A 191 20.27 -36.52 -9.24
N PHE A 192 19.03 -36.99 -9.15
CA PHE A 192 18.58 -38.21 -9.83
C PHE A 192 18.60 -38.08 -11.36
N LEU A 193 18.21 -36.92 -11.91
CA LEU A 193 18.28 -36.67 -13.35
C LEU A 193 19.74 -36.71 -13.82
N LEU A 194 20.68 -36.06 -13.14
CA LEU A 194 22.11 -36.07 -13.45
C LEU A 194 22.70 -37.44 -13.31
N ALA A 195 22.35 -38.20 -12.26
CA ALA A 195 22.80 -39.57 -12.05
C ALA A 195 22.30 -40.48 -13.20
N GLY A 196 21.04 -40.36 -13.59
CA GLY A 196 20.46 -41.10 -14.71
C GLY A 196 21.14 -40.82 -16.03
N LEU A 197 21.42 -39.56 -16.34
CA LEU A 197 22.17 -39.13 -17.52
C LEU A 197 23.61 -39.65 -17.48
N GLY A 198 24.26 -39.66 -16.33
CA GLY A 198 25.61 -40.17 -16.11
C GLY A 198 25.67 -41.67 -16.39
N VAL A 199 24.72 -42.46 -15.88
CA VAL A 199 24.63 -43.92 -16.15
C VAL A 199 24.39 -44.18 -17.62
N MET A 200 23.47 -43.47 -18.27
CA MET A 200 23.22 -43.64 -19.74
C MET A 200 24.48 -43.31 -20.56
N GLY A 201 25.17 -42.22 -20.25
CA GLY A 201 26.41 -41.86 -20.94
C GLY A 201 27.49 -42.95 -20.79
N PHE A 202 27.62 -43.53 -19.60
CA PHE A 202 28.57 -44.63 -19.34
C PHE A 202 28.23 -45.90 -20.14
N VAL A 203 26.95 -46.29 -20.20
CA VAL A 203 26.49 -47.46 -20.97
C VAL A 203 26.73 -47.28 -22.47
N LEU A 204 26.42 -46.11 -23.02
CA LEU A 204 26.63 -45.79 -24.43
C LEU A 204 28.13 -45.84 -24.80
N ARG A 205 29.00 -45.28 -23.92
CA ARG A 205 30.46 -45.34 -24.14
C ARG A 205 31.01 -46.77 -24.13
N ARG A 206 30.44 -47.68 -23.32
CA ARG A 206 30.83 -49.10 -23.32
C ARG A 206 30.40 -49.86 -24.57
N ARG A 207 29.29 -49.47 -25.21
CA ARG A 207 28.83 -50.13 -26.47
C ARG A 207 29.54 -49.63 -27.71
N ALA A 208 30.22 -48.48 -27.64
CA ALA A 208 30.93 -47.87 -28.76
C ALA A 208 32.41 -48.36 -28.86
N LYS A 209 32.84 -49.22 -27.96
CA LYS A 209 34.12 -49.95 -27.98
C LYS A 209 33.90 -51.42 -28.33
#